data_00ed988b951253ef93d98aae9b47ab95
#
_entry.id   00ed988b951253ef93d98aae9b47ab95
#
_cell.length_a   1.000
_cell.length_b   1.000
_cell.length_c   1.000
_cell.angle_alpha   90.00
_cell.angle_beta   90.00
_cell.angle_gamma   90.00
#
_symmetry.space_group_name_H-M   'P 1'
#
loop_
_entity.id
_entity.type
_entity.pdbx_description
1 polymer ?
#
loop_
_entity_poly.entity_id
_entity_poly.type
_entity_poly.pdbx_seq_one_letter_code
_entity_poly.pdbx_strand_id
1 'polypeptide(L)'
;MSDFSQNNAILSLRWLLGLLIFSLCMLQLCLTYRGLDNETAMDMAQVARQIARGEGFTTKFIRPIDVWDFSQKAKKSPKEETLDFDHFAEANHAPVYPYILAAAIKMTGYDDFAAKRMDTEKSNIYEGDRVISSVSTIFFLLAMVLAYSLVARMFDEVVAITTVAFMGISELMLQYAISGLPQPFMLCLVLAALHCLISAIQAYQLDKTRNVLLWLGLCFIFMSVLCLTCYMCIWCFAGLLIFCGFYFRPNGMYAAIGVGVMLMLVALPAALYLTPTGGVERKFIYGIFNGFGSDGAETLMRTASPTSIAFNSSNFFLRLLGYTFSQFNNMYVNMGAIFTVPFFLLALFNRFKKPSIQGIKWAVLAMWLCACMGMALFGEAKAISESQLAILFTPCFAAFGTAMVFICLSRMQLGESFNAIRALTVLGMLIISSGMFLFQLPKQLYIGIWTSARGIPHFPPYYPAAMNGKLHDMSKAEEIIVTDQPWAVAWYADRKALWMPRSLSDYTRNLETIFNEQGQKVQGFLITPTSHTMTGSGIAGVIRKAGDFAPLALEGKLLLLTPKHNMAFAELFSTNANPKSTARPLASLVSSQGMYRHRNFILGAEMIYYSREDVSEFNK
;
A
#
# COMPACT_ATOMS: atom_id res chain seq x y z
N MET A 1 12.17 -37.26 33.36
CA MET A 1 12.88 -35.97 33.67
C MET A 1 13.31 -35.24 32.40
N SER A 2 13.76 -35.91 31.33
CA SER A 2 14.17 -35.28 30.05
C SER A 2 13.04 -34.50 29.35
N ASP A 3 11.84 -35.05 29.27
CA ASP A 3 10.71 -34.42 28.57
C ASP A 3 10.20 -33.15 29.27
N PHE A 4 10.24 -33.11 30.61
CA PHE A 4 9.82 -31.93 31.37
C PHE A 4 10.81 -30.77 31.21
N SER A 5 12.12 -31.03 31.16
CA SER A 5 13.15 -30.03 30.91
C SER A 5 13.11 -29.50 29.46
N GLN A 6 12.79 -30.38 28.50
CA GLN A 6 12.68 -30.04 27.10
C GLN A 6 11.45 -29.14 26.81
N ASN A 7 10.31 -29.47 27.43
CA ASN A 7 9.09 -28.65 27.33
C ASN A 7 9.29 -27.24 27.93
N ASN A 8 9.99 -27.15 29.07
CA ASN A 8 10.30 -25.85 29.68
C ASN A 8 11.27 -25.03 28.83
N ALA A 9 12.26 -25.64 28.18
CA ALA A 9 13.17 -24.99 27.29
C ALA A 9 12.47 -24.41 26.03
N ILE A 10 11.55 -25.17 25.43
CA ILE A 10 10.74 -24.72 24.30
C ILE A 10 9.81 -23.57 24.72
N LEU A 11 9.19 -23.66 25.89
CA LEU A 11 8.33 -22.61 26.43
C LEU A 11 9.11 -21.31 26.66
N SER A 12 10.32 -21.40 27.26
CA SER A 12 11.17 -20.23 27.48
C SER A 12 11.65 -19.62 26.18
N LEU A 13 12.02 -20.43 25.19
CA LEU A 13 12.44 -19.97 23.86
C LEU A 13 11.29 -19.22 23.13
N ARG A 14 10.08 -19.70 23.25
CA ARG A 14 8.88 -19.08 22.66
C ARG A 14 8.62 -17.68 23.25
N TRP A 15 8.70 -17.54 24.57
CA TRP A 15 8.54 -16.24 25.22
C TRP A 15 9.67 -15.29 24.91
N LEU A 16 10.91 -15.79 24.85
CA LEU A 16 12.08 -14.98 24.48
C LEU A 16 11.96 -14.45 23.04
N LEU A 17 11.56 -15.30 22.10
CA LEU A 17 11.34 -14.90 20.70
C LEU A 17 10.22 -13.86 20.59
N GLY A 18 9.10 -14.06 21.27
CA GLY A 18 8.00 -13.09 21.30
C GLY A 18 8.44 -11.74 21.86
N LEU A 19 9.18 -11.74 22.96
CA LEU A 19 9.73 -10.53 23.56
C LEU A 19 10.74 -9.82 22.63
N LEU A 20 11.59 -10.60 21.94
CA LEU A 20 12.55 -10.05 20.99
C LEU A 20 11.85 -9.35 19.81
N ILE A 21 10.85 -10.01 19.21
CA ILE A 21 10.10 -9.43 18.08
C ILE A 21 9.34 -8.17 18.54
N PHE A 22 8.67 -8.24 19.69
CA PHE A 22 7.99 -7.09 20.28
C PHE A 22 8.97 -5.92 20.49
N SER A 23 10.15 -6.21 21.09
CA SER A 23 11.17 -5.20 21.35
C SER A 23 11.72 -4.60 20.04
N LEU A 24 11.92 -5.39 18.99
CA LEU A 24 12.32 -4.90 17.67
C LEU A 24 11.27 -3.97 17.05
N CYS A 25 9.99 -4.34 17.12
CA CYS A 25 8.91 -3.50 16.62
C CYS A 25 8.83 -2.18 17.39
N MET A 26 8.91 -2.23 18.74
CA MET A 26 8.90 -1.02 19.57
C MET A 26 10.12 -0.14 19.31
N LEU A 27 11.29 -0.74 19.17
CA LEU A 27 12.52 -0.03 18.85
C LEU A 27 12.42 0.68 17.50
N GLN A 28 11.86 0.02 16.49
CA GLN A 28 11.64 0.64 15.19
C GLN A 28 10.62 1.78 15.28
N LEU A 29 9.47 1.57 15.91
CA LEU A 29 8.41 2.57 16.02
C LEU A 29 8.82 3.80 16.86
N CYS A 30 9.60 3.61 17.94
CA CYS A 30 9.98 4.67 18.84
C CYS A 30 11.27 5.40 18.45
N LEU A 31 12.29 4.67 17.98
CA LEU A 31 13.64 5.22 17.79
C LEU A 31 14.01 5.49 16.33
N THR A 32 13.64 4.60 15.40
CA THR A 32 14.04 4.72 13.99
C THR A 32 12.94 5.25 13.09
N TYR A 33 11.72 5.37 13.59
CA TYR A 33 10.57 5.84 12.84
C TYR A 33 10.73 7.29 12.38
N ARG A 34 10.40 7.57 11.13
CA ARG A 34 10.55 8.88 10.49
C ARG A 34 9.28 9.41 9.82
N GLY A 35 8.13 8.85 10.14
CA GLY A 35 6.86 9.19 9.52
C GLY A 35 6.42 8.15 8.47
N LEU A 36 5.25 8.35 7.89
CA LEU A 36 4.75 7.53 6.80
C LEU A 36 5.59 7.78 5.54
N ASP A 37 5.98 6.72 4.86
CA ASP A 37 6.77 6.74 3.63
C ASP A 37 5.98 6.29 2.40
N ASN A 38 4.71 5.90 2.60
CA ASN A 38 3.86 5.35 1.56
C ASN A 38 2.67 6.26 1.25
N GLU A 39 2.48 6.55 -0.03
CA GLU A 39 1.39 7.36 -0.58
C GLU A 39 0.01 6.83 -0.17
N THR A 40 -0.18 5.51 -0.33
CA THR A 40 -1.45 4.84 -0.02
C THR A 40 -1.77 4.86 1.48
N ALA A 41 -0.74 4.77 2.35
CA ALA A 41 -0.95 4.84 3.79
C ALA A 41 -1.46 6.23 4.21
N MET A 42 -0.90 7.32 3.64
CA MET A 42 -1.37 8.69 3.88
C MET A 42 -2.79 8.90 3.33
N ASP A 43 -3.07 8.35 2.14
CA ASP A 43 -4.38 8.43 1.51
C ASP A 43 -5.44 7.71 2.37
N MET A 44 -5.19 6.48 2.80
CA MET A 44 -6.10 5.77 3.72
C MET A 44 -6.25 6.48 5.06
N ALA A 45 -5.19 7.10 5.58
CA ALA A 45 -5.22 7.84 6.85
C ALA A 45 -6.09 9.10 6.76
N GLN A 46 -6.05 9.85 5.64
CA GLN A 46 -6.91 11.01 5.46
C GLN A 46 -8.39 10.62 5.29
N VAL A 47 -8.70 9.52 4.58
CA VAL A 47 -10.07 8.95 4.51
C VAL A 47 -10.54 8.54 5.91
N ALA A 48 -9.68 7.84 6.66
CA ALA A 48 -9.98 7.44 8.03
C ALA A 48 -10.27 8.63 8.95
N ARG A 49 -9.58 9.76 8.76
CA ARG A 49 -9.85 11.00 9.50
C ARG A 49 -11.22 11.58 9.15
N GLN A 50 -11.64 11.55 7.90
CA GLN A 50 -12.98 11.99 7.50
C GLN A 50 -14.06 11.09 8.14
N ILE A 51 -13.88 9.78 8.13
CA ILE A 51 -14.78 8.84 8.83
C ILE A 51 -14.83 9.15 10.33
N ALA A 52 -13.70 9.39 10.98
CA ALA A 52 -13.62 9.69 12.42
C ALA A 52 -14.33 10.99 12.79
N ARG A 53 -14.39 11.97 11.87
CA ARG A 53 -15.16 13.22 12.00
C ARG A 53 -16.66 13.05 11.82
N GLY A 54 -17.09 11.94 11.23
CA GLY A 54 -18.50 11.73 10.87
C GLY A 54 -18.87 12.19 9.46
N GLU A 55 -17.88 12.60 8.64
CA GLU A 55 -18.07 13.03 7.24
C GLU A 55 -18.32 11.84 6.28
N GLY A 56 -18.40 10.63 6.81
CA GLY A 56 -18.61 9.43 6.03
C GLY A 56 -17.36 8.93 5.30
N PHE A 57 -17.59 8.10 4.29
CA PHE A 57 -16.51 7.54 3.46
C PHE A 57 -16.13 8.52 2.34
N THR A 58 -15.51 9.63 2.73
CA THR A 58 -15.15 10.75 1.87
C THR A 58 -13.63 10.97 1.83
N THR A 59 -13.17 11.72 0.83
CA THR A 59 -11.75 11.99 0.62
C THR A 59 -11.48 13.46 0.32
N LYS A 60 -10.36 13.97 0.80
CA LYS A 60 -9.79 15.26 0.39
C LYS A 60 -8.76 15.11 -0.75
N PHE A 61 -8.38 13.87 -1.07
CA PHE A 61 -7.57 13.57 -2.24
C PHE A 61 -8.46 13.35 -3.46
N ILE A 62 -8.52 14.33 -4.34
CA ILE A 62 -9.37 14.36 -5.52
C ILE A 62 -8.57 13.86 -6.73
N ARG A 63 -9.04 12.83 -7.39
CA ARG A 63 -8.43 12.28 -8.59
C ARG A 63 -9.17 12.80 -9.83
N PRO A 64 -8.47 13.25 -10.89
CA PRO A 64 -9.10 13.74 -12.13
C PRO A 64 -10.12 12.78 -12.73
N ILE A 65 -9.83 11.48 -12.73
CA ILE A 65 -10.73 10.45 -13.26
C ILE A 65 -12.05 10.38 -12.49
N ASP A 66 -12.00 10.53 -11.16
CA ASP A 66 -13.20 10.45 -10.32
C ASP A 66 -14.08 11.70 -10.50
N VAL A 67 -13.47 12.89 -10.66
CA VAL A 67 -14.20 14.12 -11.02
C VAL A 67 -14.95 13.95 -12.34
N TRP A 68 -14.28 13.37 -13.34
CA TRP A 68 -14.91 13.06 -14.63
C TRP A 68 -16.07 12.09 -14.47
N ASP A 69 -15.85 10.96 -13.83
CA ASP A 69 -16.86 9.91 -13.65
C ASP A 69 -18.10 10.42 -12.88
N PHE A 70 -17.90 11.19 -11.83
CA PHE A 70 -19.00 11.79 -11.06
C PHE A 70 -19.75 12.87 -11.86
N SER A 71 -19.04 13.72 -12.60
CA SER A 71 -19.67 14.72 -13.46
C SER A 71 -20.55 14.10 -14.55
N GLN A 72 -20.09 12.99 -15.16
CA GLN A 72 -20.88 12.26 -16.16
C GLN A 72 -22.14 11.61 -15.56
N LYS A 73 -22.08 11.17 -14.30
CA LYS A 73 -23.25 10.64 -13.60
C LYS A 73 -24.25 11.73 -13.23
N ALA A 74 -23.76 12.84 -12.69
CA ALA A 74 -24.58 13.99 -12.38
C ALA A 74 -25.37 14.48 -13.62
N LYS A 75 -24.70 14.55 -14.79
CA LYS A 75 -25.34 14.92 -16.07
C LYS A 75 -26.39 13.90 -16.55
N LYS A 76 -26.33 12.64 -16.12
CA LYS A 76 -27.31 11.60 -16.48
C LYS A 76 -28.43 11.47 -15.45
N SER A 77 -28.31 12.08 -14.29
CA SER A 77 -29.35 12.06 -13.26
C SER A 77 -30.50 13.00 -13.64
N PRO A 78 -31.78 12.58 -13.49
CA PRO A 78 -32.94 13.47 -13.73
C PRO A 78 -33.06 14.58 -12.68
N LYS A 79 -32.38 14.47 -11.54
CA LYS A 79 -32.11 15.56 -10.59
C LYS A 79 -30.71 16.04 -10.88
N GLU A 80 -30.55 17.32 -11.20
CA GLU A 80 -29.25 17.97 -11.29
C GLU A 80 -28.55 17.88 -9.92
N GLU A 81 -27.91 16.75 -9.63
CA GLU A 81 -27.09 16.59 -8.44
C GLU A 81 -25.81 17.37 -8.66
N THR A 82 -25.65 18.45 -7.91
CA THR A 82 -24.37 19.19 -7.85
C THR A 82 -23.29 18.29 -7.24
N LEU A 83 -22.11 18.35 -7.80
CA LEU A 83 -20.96 17.58 -7.28
C LEU A 83 -20.49 18.22 -5.96
N ASP A 84 -20.64 17.51 -4.85
CA ASP A 84 -20.20 18.01 -3.55
C ASP A 84 -18.69 17.75 -3.36
N PHE A 85 -17.88 18.82 -3.40
CA PHE A 85 -16.44 18.76 -3.16
C PHE A 85 -16.07 18.83 -1.68
N ASP A 86 -17.01 19.15 -0.80
CA ASP A 86 -16.80 19.14 0.65
C ASP A 86 -16.91 17.72 1.20
N HIS A 87 -17.81 16.92 0.61
CA HIS A 87 -17.99 15.51 0.93
C HIS A 87 -17.72 14.62 -0.29
N PHE A 88 -16.55 14.81 -0.92
CA PHE A 88 -16.20 14.06 -2.12
C PHE A 88 -16.04 12.57 -1.81
N ALA A 89 -16.85 11.72 -2.45
CA ALA A 89 -16.90 10.30 -2.16
C ALA A 89 -15.59 9.57 -2.51
N GLU A 90 -15.09 8.74 -1.62
CA GLU A 90 -13.95 7.86 -1.89
C GLU A 90 -14.39 6.64 -2.72
N ALA A 91 -13.76 6.42 -3.87
CA ALA A 91 -14.08 5.34 -4.80
C ALA A 91 -12.92 4.37 -5.08
N ASN A 92 -11.75 4.59 -4.48
CA ASN A 92 -10.53 3.86 -4.82
C ASN A 92 -10.10 2.85 -3.77
N HIS A 93 -10.38 3.13 -2.49
CA HIS A 93 -10.01 2.26 -1.39
C HIS A 93 -11.15 1.32 -0.97
N ALA A 94 -10.77 0.12 -0.52
CA ALA A 94 -11.69 -0.80 0.12
C ALA A 94 -11.98 -0.34 1.55
N PRO A 95 -13.23 -0.50 2.06
CA PRO A 95 -13.70 0.23 3.23
C PRO A 95 -13.14 -0.25 4.58
N VAL A 96 -12.85 -1.55 4.74
CA VAL A 96 -12.62 -2.14 6.08
C VAL A 96 -11.42 -1.50 6.78
N TYR A 97 -10.28 -1.37 6.11
CA TYR A 97 -9.08 -0.85 6.76
C TYR A 97 -9.18 0.63 7.13
N PRO A 98 -9.71 1.54 6.28
CA PRO A 98 -9.98 2.93 6.70
C PRO A 98 -10.88 3.04 7.93
N TYR A 99 -11.91 2.19 8.09
CA TYR A 99 -12.74 2.19 9.31
C TYR A 99 -11.95 1.75 10.56
N ILE A 100 -11.02 0.79 10.42
CA ILE A 100 -10.13 0.39 11.53
C ILE A 100 -9.21 1.55 11.92
N LEU A 101 -8.61 2.22 10.94
CA LEU A 101 -7.78 3.40 11.18
C LEU A 101 -8.59 4.55 11.79
N ALA A 102 -9.85 4.75 11.36
CA ALA A 102 -10.74 5.76 11.90
C ALA A 102 -11.02 5.55 13.39
N ALA A 103 -11.21 4.30 13.82
CA ALA A 103 -11.36 3.98 15.24
C ALA A 103 -10.10 4.38 16.03
N ALA A 104 -8.90 4.10 15.54
CA ALA A 104 -7.65 4.49 16.19
C ALA A 104 -7.46 6.02 16.21
N ILE A 105 -7.77 6.72 15.13
CA ILE A 105 -7.74 8.18 15.04
C ILE A 105 -8.70 8.79 16.05
N LYS A 106 -9.93 8.28 16.15
CA LYS A 106 -10.95 8.75 17.09
C LYS A 106 -10.53 8.55 18.54
N MET A 107 -9.98 7.37 18.85
CA MET A 107 -9.50 7.05 20.22
C MET A 107 -8.34 7.94 20.67
N THR A 108 -7.53 8.41 19.75
CA THR A 108 -6.35 9.24 20.02
C THR A 108 -6.60 10.75 19.86
N GLY A 109 -7.78 11.13 19.34
CA GLY A 109 -8.19 12.53 19.15
C GLY A 109 -7.53 13.21 17.94
N TYR A 110 -6.97 12.44 16.98
CA TYR A 110 -6.39 12.99 15.73
C TYR A 110 -7.45 13.26 14.64
N ASP A 111 -8.73 13.10 14.94
CA ASP A 111 -9.85 13.62 14.18
C ASP A 111 -9.93 15.15 14.26
N ASP A 112 -9.58 15.75 15.40
CA ASP A 112 -9.45 17.20 15.54
C ASP A 112 -8.06 17.66 15.08
N PHE A 113 -7.98 18.09 13.83
CA PHE A 113 -6.73 18.55 13.23
C PHE A 113 -6.19 19.83 13.92
N ALA A 114 -7.08 20.75 14.30
CA ALA A 114 -6.68 22.03 14.91
C ALA A 114 -6.03 21.83 16.28
N ALA A 115 -6.58 20.92 17.10
CA ALA A 115 -6.04 20.58 18.42
C ALA A 115 -4.75 19.75 18.34
N LYS A 116 -4.53 19.04 17.23
CA LYS A 116 -3.41 18.10 17.03
C LYS A 116 -2.44 18.56 15.94
N ARG A 117 -2.34 19.86 15.72
CA ARG A 117 -1.32 20.43 14.83
C ARG A 117 0.08 20.08 15.30
N MET A 118 0.97 20.04 14.36
CA MET A 118 2.36 19.68 14.60
C MET A 118 3.10 20.80 15.35
N ASP A 119 3.74 20.44 16.45
CA ASP A 119 4.65 21.32 17.14
C ASP A 119 6.05 21.16 16.54
N THR A 120 6.40 22.07 15.63
CA THR A 120 7.65 22.03 14.87
C THR A 120 8.90 22.28 15.74
N GLU A 121 8.73 22.82 16.94
CA GLU A 121 9.84 22.99 17.88
C GLU A 121 10.22 21.66 18.55
N LYS A 122 9.24 20.77 18.74
CA LYS A 122 9.44 19.49 19.42
C LYS A 122 9.76 18.33 18.49
N SER A 123 9.16 18.30 17.31
CA SER A 123 9.31 17.16 16.39
C SER A 123 9.12 17.57 14.94
N ASN A 124 9.90 16.95 14.04
CA ASN A 124 9.71 17.06 12.59
C ASN A 124 8.80 15.94 12.05
N ILE A 125 8.34 15.01 12.90
CA ILE A 125 7.46 13.91 12.56
C ILE A 125 6.07 14.22 13.09
N TYR A 126 5.06 14.04 12.23
CA TYR A 126 3.67 14.17 12.64
C TYR A 126 3.26 12.97 13.49
N GLU A 127 2.81 13.22 14.73
CA GLU A 127 2.44 12.15 15.66
C GLU A 127 1.25 11.30 15.17
N GLY A 128 0.38 11.86 14.32
CA GLY A 128 -0.67 11.11 13.63
C GLY A 128 -0.13 9.94 12.80
N ASP A 129 1.08 10.07 12.24
CA ASP A 129 1.74 8.99 11.48
C ASP A 129 2.06 7.80 12.39
N ARG A 130 2.47 8.06 13.64
CA ARG A 130 2.73 6.99 14.62
C ARG A 130 1.47 6.24 15.02
N VAL A 131 0.32 6.93 15.10
CA VAL A 131 -0.97 6.29 15.37
C VAL A 131 -1.28 5.27 14.26
N ILE A 132 -1.16 5.68 13.01
CA ILE A 132 -1.41 4.82 11.84
C ILE A 132 -0.46 3.61 11.83
N SER A 133 0.84 3.85 12.01
CA SER A 133 1.86 2.80 12.05
C SER A 133 1.70 1.85 13.25
N SER A 134 1.21 2.35 14.38
CA SER A 134 0.93 1.52 15.56
C SER A 134 -0.17 0.49 15.29
N VAL A 135 -1.19 0.86 14.52
CA VAL A 135 -2.25 -0.09 14.10
C VAL A 135 -1.66 -1.23 13.29
N SER A 136 -0.83 -0.92 12.28
CA SER A 136 -0.14 -1.95 11.48
C SER A 136 0.77 -2.83 12.36
N THR A 137 1.49 -2.24 13.31
CA THR A 137 2.37 -2.98 14.23
C THR A 137 1.59 -3.95 15.12
N ILE A 138 0.44 -3.53 15.65
CA ILE A 138 -0.43 -4.40 16.47
C ILE A 138 -0.90 -5.60 15.65
N PHE A 139 -1.37 -5.38 14.42
CA PHE A 139 -1.79 -6.48 13.55
C PHE A 139 -0.62 -7.37 13.13
N PHE A 140 0.57 -6.82 12.95
CA PHE A 140 1.76 -7.62 12.70
C PHE A 140 2.07 -8.58 13.86
N LEU A 141 2.05 -8.09 15.09
CA LEU A 141 2.25 -8.91 16.28
C LEU A 141 1.16 -9.99 16.42
N LEU A 142 -0.10 -9.64 16.14
CA LEU A 142 -1.20 -10.61 16.10
C LEU A 142 -0.99 -11.67 15.01
N ALA A 143 -0.53 -11.27 13.83
CA ALA A 143 -0.20 -12.19 12.75
C ALA A 143 0.91 -13.18 13.13
N MET A 144 1.91 -12.75 13.91
CA MET A 144 2.95 -13.65 14.45
C MET A 144 2.36 -14.74 15.34
N VAL A 145 1.43 -14.37 16.23
CA VAL A 145 0.74 -15.34 17.12
C VAL A 145 -0.10 -16.31 16.31
N LEU A 146 -0.85 -15.82 15.32
CA LEU A 146 -1.66 -16.66 14.44
C LEU A 146 -0.79 -17.59 13.58
N ALA A 147 0.32 -17.10 13.05
CA ALA A 147 1.27 -17.90 12.28
C ALA A 147 1.89 -19.01 13.13
N TYR A 148 2.34 -18.67 14.35
CA TYR A 148 2.82 -19.68 15.30
C TYR A 148 1.78 -20.77 15.53
N SER A 149 0.56 -20.40 15.90
CA SER A 149 -0.53 -21.33 16.19
C SER A 149 -0.87 -22.22 14.97
N LEU A 150 -0.93 -21.63 13.77
CA LEU A 150 -1.20 -22.35 12.52
C LEU A 150 -0.12 -23.40 12.26
N VAL A 151 1.15 -22.99 12.30
CA VAL A 151 2.28 -23.85 11.94
C VAL A 151 2.50 -24.95 12.98
N ALA A 152 2.35 -24.65 14.28
CA ALA A 152 2.41 -25.65 15.35
C ALA A 152 1.32 -26.74 15.20
N ARG A 153 0.11 -26.33 14.75
CA ARG A 153 -0.98 -27.28 14.45
C ARG A 153 -0.70 -28.15 13.22
N MET A 154 -0.01 -27.59 12.22
CA MET A 154 0.34 -28.30 10.99
C MET A 154 1.51 -29.26 11.19
N PHE A 155 2.61 -28.78 11.72
CA PHE A 155 3.88 -29.50 11.85
C PHE A 155 4.23 -29.79 13.31
N ASP A 156 5.22 -29.07 13.82
CA ASP A 156 5.68 -29.13 15.19
C ASP A 156 6.08 -27.72 15.72
N GLU A 157 6.35 -27.62 17.02
CA GLU A 157 6.69 -26.36 17.66
C GLU A 157 8.01 -25.78 17.16
N VAL A 158 8.98 -26.61 16.77
CA VAL A 158 10.28 -26.14 16.28
C VAL A 158 10.14 -25.48 14.91
N VAL A 159 9.33 -26.06 14.01
CA VAL A 159 8.99 -25.44 12.72
C VAL A 159 8.24 -24.14 12.95
N ALA A 160 7.32 -24.10 13.92
CA ALA A 160 6.56 -22.89 14.25
C ALA A 160 7.46 -21.75 14.76
N ILE A 161 8.35 -22.05 15.71
CA ILE A 161 9.33 -21.06 16.23
C ILE A 161 10.23 -20.55 15.10
N THR A 162 10.74 -21.46 14.27
CA THR A 162 11.60 -21.10 13.13
C THR A 162 10.87 -20.20 12.13
N THR A 163 9.60 -20.53 11.82
CA THR A 163 8.77 -19.73 10.92
C THR A 163 8.58 -18.31 11.45
N VAL A 164 8.21 -18.16 12.72
CA VAL A 164 8.02 -16.85 13.34
C VAL A 164 9.33 -16.09 13.45
N ALA A 165 10.45 -16.78 13.69
CA ALA A 165 11.77 -16.14 13.67
C ALA A 165 12.10 -15.58 12.27
N PHE A 166 11.87 -16.33 11.19
CA PHE A 166 12.03 -15.82 9.82
C PHE A 166 11.19 -14.57 9.55
N MET A 167 9.91 -14.58 9.98
CA MET A 167 9.04 -13.43 9.81
C MET A 167 9.52 -12.23 10.63
N GLY A 168 9.90 -12.45 11.89
CA GLY A 168 10.27 -11.39 12.83
C GLY A 168 11.59 -10.68 12.53
N ILE A 169 12.51 -11.33 11.79
CA ILE A 169 13.79 -10.74 11.36
C ILE A 169 13.82 -10.38 9.86
N SER A 170 12.72 -10.58 9.15
CA SER A 170 12.60 -10.16 7.76
C SER A 170 12.46 -8.64 7.68
N GLU A 171 13.41 -7.98 6.99
CA GLU A 171 13.40 -6.54 6.79
C GLU A 171 12.07 -6.07 6.17
N LEU A 172 11.61 -6.74 5.12
CA LEU A 172 10.37 -6.40 4.44
C LEU A 172 9.14 -6.51 5.36
N MET A 173 9.07 -7.58 6.17
CA MET A 173 7.98 -7.77 7.15
C MET A 173 7.96 -6.66 8.20
N LEU A 174 9.13 -6.27 8.70
CA LEU A 174 9.27 -5.18 9.67
C LEU A 174 8.96 -3.81 9.04
N GLN A 175 9.31 -3.59 7.77
CA GLN A 175 8.91 -2.39 7.04
C GLN A 175 7.38 -2.31 6.90
N TYR A 176 6.71 -3.41 6.56
CA TYR A 176 5.24 -3.45 6.56
C TYR A 176 4.64 -3.23 7.94
N ALA A 177 5.27 -3.71 9.01
CA ALA A 177 4.78 -3.50 10.38
C ALA A 177 4.66 -2.03 10.76
N ILE A 178 5.52 -1.15 10.22
CA ILE A 178 5.52 0.29 10.51
C ILE A 178 5.01 1.16 9.36
N SER A 179 4.63 0.58 8.23
CA SER A 179 4.26 1.32 7.02
C SER A 179 2.89 2.01 7.08
N GLY A 180 2.01 1.60 7.98
CA GLY A 180 0.61 2.04 7.99
C GLY A 180 -0.28 1.37 6.95
N LEU A 181 0.25 0.45 6.13
CA LEU A 181 -0.47 -0.29 5.10
C LEU A 181 -1.31 -1.45 5.68
N PRO A 182 -2.33 -1.93 4.95
CA PRO A 182 -3.24 -2.97 5.42
C PRO A 182 -2.64 -4.38 5.48
N GLN A 183 -1.45 -4.64 4.91
CA GLN A 183 -0.88 -5.98 4.78
C GLN A 183 -0.77 -6.76 6.10
N PRO A 184 -0.37 -6.18 7.25
CA PRO A 184 -0.37 -6.92 8.50
C PRO A 184 -1.76 -7.39 8.93
N PHE A 185 -2.80 -6.58 8.72
CA PHE A 185 -4.19 -6.97 8.97
C PHE A 185 -4.66 -8.04 7.97
N MET A 186 -4.35 -7.87 6.68
CA MET A 186 -4.65 -8.85 5.64
C MET A 186 -4.00 -10.21 5.96
N LEU A 187 -2.77 -10.20 6.48
CA LEU A 187 -2.07 -11.41 6.91
C LEU A 187 -2.80 -12.12 8.06
N CYS A 188 -3.33 -11.37 9.03
CA CYS A 188 -4.18 -11.94 10.09
C CYS A 188 -5.40 -12.65 9.51
N LEU A 189 -6.08 -12.02 8.54
CA LEU A 189 -7.28 -12.59 7.91
C LEU A 189 -6.97 -13.87 7.13
N VAL A 190 -5.87 -13.89 6.36
CA VAL A 190 -5.43 -15.08 5.62
C VAL A 190 -5.09 -16.22 6.59
N LEU A 191 -4.35 -15.93 7.67
CA LEU A 191 -3.99 -16.94 8.67
C LEU A 191 -5.23 -17.48 9.38
N ALA A 192 -6.20 -16.63 9.73
CA ALA A 192 -7.48 -17.05 10.29
C ALA A 192 -8.28 -17.93 9.31
N ALA A 193 -8.32 -17.54 8.02
CA ALA A 193 -8.96 -18.35 6.98
C ALA A 193 -8.29 -19.72 6.84
N LEU A 194 -6.96 -19.80 6.88
CA LEU A 194 -6.23 -21.06 6.82
C LEU A 194 -6.46 -21.93 8.07
N HIS A 195 -6.61 -21.34 9.26
CA HIS A 195 -7.03 -22.08 10.46
C HIS A 195 -8.40 -22.72 10.29
N CYS A 196 -9.36 -21.97 9.73
CA CYS A 196 -10.69 -22.51 9.42
C CYS A 196 -10.61 -23.60 8.33
N LEU A 197 -9.79 -23.39 7.31
CA LEU A 197 -9.62 -24.38 6.23
C LEU A 197 -9.05 -25.71 6.73
N ILE A 198 -8.05 -25.68 7.64
CA ILE A 198 -7.53 -26.90 8.28
C ILE A 198 -8.65 -27.64 9.03
N SER A 199 -9.47 -26.89 9.78
CA SER A 199 -10.59 -27.47 10.52
C SER A 199 -11.66 -28.07 9.59
N ALA A 200 -11.92 -27.40 8.45
CA ALA A 200 -12.83 -27.91 7.42
C ALA A 200 -12.31 -29.20 6.79
N ILE A 201 -11.02 -29.26 6.45
CA ILE A 201 -10.38 -30.46 5.89
C ILE A 201 -10.44 -31.62 6.89
N GLN A 202 -10.16 -31.37 8.17
CA GLN A 202 -10.25 -32.39 9.24
C GLN A 202 -11.69 -32.87 9.43
N ALA A 203 -12.67 -31.96 9.42
CA ALA A 203 -14.09 -32.32 9.50
C ALA A 203 -14.55 -33.14 8.29
N TYR A 204 -14.06 -32.81 7.10
CA TYR A 204 -14.35 -33.55 5.87
C TYR A 204 -13.83 -34.99 5.91
N GLN A 205 -12.63 -35.20 6.47
CA GLN A 205 -12.07 -36.56 6.66
C GLN A 205 -12.86 -37.40 7.67
N LEU A 206 -13.61 -36.75 8.55
CA LEU A 206 -14.46 -37.42 9.56
C LEU A 206 -15.92 -37.51 9.11
N ASP A 207 -16.22 -37.23 7.85
CA ASP A 207 -17.57 -37.21 7.24
C ASP A 207 -18.61 -36.33 8.00
N LYS A 208 -18.13 -35.30 8.72
CA LYS A 208 -18.96 -34.38 9.49
C LYS A 208 -19.39 -33.15 8.63
N THR A 209 -20.30 -33.35 7.69
CA THR A 209 -20.74 -32.35 6.72
C THR A 209 -21.14 -30.99 7.34
N ARG A 210 -21.88 -31.01 8.48
CA ARG A 210 -22.27 -29.77 9.18
C ARG A 210 -21.06 -28.96 9.64
N ASN A 211 -20.04 -29.61 10.15
CA ASN A 211 -18.82 -28.95 10.61
C ASN A 211 -17.98 -28.45 9.42
N VAL A 212 -17.98 -29.16 8.29
CA VAL A 212 -17.34 -28.71 7.06
C VAL A 212 -17.96 -27.39 6.60
N LEU A 213 -19.29 -27.32 6.52
CA LEU A 213 -20.03 -26.12 6.12
C LEU A 213 -19.73 -24.93 7.05
N LEU A 214 -19.72 -25.18 8.37
CA LEU A 214 -19.44 -24.13 9.35
C LEU A 214 -18.02 -23.58 9.17
N TRP A 215 -17.00 -24.43 9.10
CA TRP A 215 -15.62 -23.99 9.00
C TRP A 215 -15.29 -23.37 7.64
N LEU A 216 -15.86 -23.88 6.54
CA LEU A 216 -15.74 -23.26 5.22
C LEU A 216 -16.49 -21.93 5.16
N GLY A 217 -17.67 -21.83 5.75
CA GLY A 217 -18.41 -20.57 5.86
C GLY A 217 -17.59 -19.48 6.57
N LEU A 218 -16.98 -19.81 7.72
CA LEU A 218 -16.08 -18.89 8.42
C LEU A 218 -14.85 -18.54 7.58
N CYS A 219 -14.24 -19.52 6.90
CA CYS A 219 -13.12 -19.27 5.99
C CYS A 219 -13.51 -18.27 4.88
N PHE A 220 -14.68 -18.45 4.25
CA PHE A 220 -15.16 -17.56 3.21
C PHE A 220 -15.50 -16.16 3.74
N ILE A 221 -16.02 -16.05 4.98
CA ILE A 221 -16.23 -14.75 5.64
C ILE A 221 -14.89 -14.02 5.80
N PHE A 222 -13.85 -14.67 6.36
CA PHE A 222 -12.53 -14.03 6.47
C PHE A 222 -11.95 -13.61 5.12
N MET A 223 -12.11 -14.44 4.10
CA MET A 223 -11.66 -14.11 2.75
C MET A 223 -12.47 -12.98 2.12
N SER A 224 -13.77 -12.86 2.41
CA SER A 224 -14.60 -11.75 1.93
C SER A 224 -14.24 -10.44 2.64
N VAL A 225 -13.98 -10.48 3.96
CA VAL A 225 -13.46 -9.31 4.70
C VAL A 225 -12.08 -8.91 4.16
N LEU A 226 -11.24 -9.89 3.78
CA LEU A 226 -9.97 -9.62 3.11
C LEU A 226 -10.16 -8.88 1.77
N CYS A 227 -11.14 -9.28 0.95
CA CYS A 227 -11.47 -8.57 -0.29
C CYS A 227 -11.99 -7.15 -0.02
N LEU A 228 -12.74 -6.92 1.07
CA LEU A 228 -13.18 -5.61 1.52
C LEU A 228 -12.06 -4.78 2.19
N THR A 229 -10.92 -5.39 2.47
CA THR A 229 -9.72 -4.70 2.94
C THR A 229 -8.83 -4.26 1.77
N CYS A 230 -8.72 -5.10 0.74
CA CYS A 230 -8.01 -4.82 -0.49
C CYS A 230 -8.66 -5.58 -1.66
N TYR A 231 -9.17 -4.85 -2.65
CA TYR A 231 -9.88 -5.46 -3.79
C TYR A 231 -9.02 -6.44 -4.59
N MET A 232 -7.70 -6.27 -4.60
CA MET A 232 -6.77 -7.22 -5.22
C MET A 232 -6.84 -8.62 -4.63
N CYS A 233 -7.29 -8.77 -3.38
CA CYS A 233 -7.42 -10.07 -2.71
C CYS A 233 -8.51 -10.97 -3.30
N ILE A 234 -9.34 -10.45 -4.21
CA ILE A 234 -10.29 -11.27 -4.99
C ILE A 234 -9.56 -12.40 -5.73
N TRP A 235 -8.31 -12.18 -6.16
CA TRP A 235 -7.49 -13.19 -6.79
C TRP A 235 -7.09 -14.31 -5.80
N CYS A 236 -6.74 -13.95 -4.56
CA CYS A 236 -6.50 -14.95 -3.51
C CYS A 236 -7.75 -15.77 -3.24
N PHE A 237 -8.91 -15.11 -3.18
CA PHE A 237 -10.19 -15.79 -2.97
C PHE A 237 -10.56 -16.69 -4.14
N ALA A 238 -10.34 -16.27 -5.39
CA ALA A 238 -10.53 -17.11 -6.57
C ALA A 238 -9.67 -18.39 -6.49
N GLY A 239 -8.40 -18.28 -6.09
CA GLY A 239 -7.54 -19.43 -5.88
C GLY A 239 -8.07 -20.41 -4.82
N LEU A 240 -8.62 -19.88 -3.72
CA LEU A 240 -9.28 -20.71 -2.70
C LEU A 240 -10.53 -21.41 -3.26
N LEU A 241 -11.37 -20.72 -4.03
CA LEU A 241 -12.55 -21.31 -4.65
C LEU A 241 -12.19 -22.42 -5.64
N ILE A 242 -11.14 -22.22 -6.44
CA ILE A 242 -10.60 -23.26 -7.33
C ILE A 242 -10.17 -24.49 -6.48
N PHE A 243 -9.42 -24.28 -5.42
CA PHE A 243 -9.03 -25.38 -4.52
C PHE A 243 -10.25 -26.09 -3.94
N CYS A 244 -11.24 -25.38 -3.42
CA CYS A 244 -12.46 -25.96 -2.86
C CYS A 244 -13.24 -26.79 -3.89
N GLY A 245 -13.32 -26.32 -5.14
CA GLY A 245 -13.99 -27.04 -6.22
C GLY A 245 -13.36 -28.37 -6.58
N PHE A 246 -12.03 -28.49 -6.44
CA PHE A 246 -11.32 -29.74 -6.71
C PHE A 246 -11.19 -30.67 -5.50
N TYR A 247 -11.08 -30.08 -4.29
CA TYR A 247 -10.78 -30.87 -3.08
C TYR A 247 -12.04 -31.45 -2.41
N PHE A 248 -13.10 -30.66 -2.27
CA PHE A 248 -14.33 -31.07 -1.61
C PHE A 248 -15.35 -31.62 -2.62
N ARG A 249 -16.03 -32.70 -2.25
CA ARG A 249 -17.08 -33.31 -3.06
C ARG A 249 -18.44 -33.22 -2.39
N PRO A 250 -19.55 -33.07 -3.11
CA PRO A 250 -19.66 -33.01 -4.56
C PRO A 250 -19.03 -31.74 -5.15
N ASN A 251 -18.39 -31.90 -6.29
CA ASN A 251 -17.60 -30.83 -6.94
C ASN A 251 -18.44 -29.55 -7.16
N GLY A 252 -17.88 -28.44 -6.79
CA GLY A 252 -18.46 -27.10 -7.03
C GLY A 252 -19.47 -26.62 -5.98
N MET A 253 -20.13 -27.48 -5.20
CA MET A 253 -21.11 -27.01 -4.19
C MET A 253 -20.50 -26.06 -3.16
N TYR A 254 -19.39 -26.44 -2.57
CA TYR A 254 -18.71 -25.59 -1.57
C TYR A 254 -18.11 -24.32 -2.17
N ALA A 255 -17.64 -24.39 -3.41
CA ALA A 255 -17.19 -23.20 -4.15
C ALA A 255 -18.36 -22.26 -4.46
N ALA A 256 -19.51 -22.81 -4.85
CA ALA A 256 -20.72 -22.01 -5.08
C ALA A 256 -21.20 -21.28 -3.82
N ILE A 257 -21.15 -21.95 -2.65
CA ILE A 257 -21.43 -21.33 -1.36
C ILE A 257 -20.44 -20.17 -1.11
N GLY A 258 -19.14 -20.37 -1.42
CA GLY A 258 -18.12 -19.34 -1.28
C GLY A 258 -18.41 -18.12 -2.17
N VAL A 259 -18.80 -18.33 -3.41
CA VAL A 259 -19.23 -17.25 -4.32
C VAL A 259 -20.44 -16.52 -3.74
N GLY A 260 -21.44 -17.24 -3.23
CA GLY A 260 -22.62 -16.63 -2.61
C GLY A 260 -22.27 -15.77 -1.39
N VAL A 261 -21.40 -16.26 -0.50
CA VAL A 261 -20.92 -15.49 0.66
C VAL A 261 -20.14 -14.25 0.23
N MET A 262 -19.26 -14.38 -0.76
CA MET A 262 -18.52 -13.25 -1.32
C MET A 262 -19.46 -12.20 -1.89
N LEU A 263 -20.43 -12.61 -2.70
CA LEU A 263 -21.40 -11.69 -3.30
C LEU A 263 -22.22 -10.96 -2.23
N MET A 264 -22.67 -11.64 -1.18
CA MET A 264 -23.41 -10.99 -0.09
C MET A 264 -22.55 -9.97 0.66
N LEU A 265 -21.31 -10.32 0.99
CA LEU A 265 -20.46 -9.47 1.85
C LEU A 265 -19.72 -8.38 1.07
N VAL A 266 -19.44 -8.58 -0.21
CA VAL A 266 -18.73 -7.60 -1.04
C VAL A 266 -19.71 -6.72 -1.84
N ALA A 267 -20.75 -7.31 -2.41
CA ALA A 267 -21.71 -6.57 -3.23
C ALA A 267 -22.63 -5.66 -2.39
N LEU A 268 -22.97 -6.05 -1.14
CA LEU A 268 -23.83 -5.25 -0.29
C LEU A 268 -23.19 -3.91 0.11
N PRO A 269 -21.96 -3.87 0.64
CA PRO A 269 -21.26 -2.60 0.88
C PRO A 269 -20.99 -1.83 -0.42
N ALA A 270 -20.64 -2.53 -1.51
CA ALA A 270 -20.47 -1.89 -2.80
C ALA A 270 -21.74 -1.18 -3.28
N ALA A 271 -22.90 -1.79 -3.09
CA ALA A 271 -24.18 -1.16 -3.43
C ALA A 271 -24.53 0.03 -2.53
N LEU A 272 -24.13 -0.01 -1.26
CA LEU A 272 -24.43 1.05 -0.29
C LEU A 272 -23.48 2.24 -0.37
N TYR A 273 -22.18 2.00 -0.65
CA TYR A 273 -21.12 3.01 -0.58
C TYR A 273 -20.45 3.31 -1.93
N LEU A 274 -20.50 2.39 -2.88
CA LEU A 274 -19.83 2.50 -4.18
C LEU A 274 -20.80 2.84 -5.31
N THR A 275 -21.84 3.59 -5.03
CA THR A 275 -22.73 4.10 -6.07
C THR A 275 -22.01 4.87 -7.20
N PRO A 276 -20.76 5.37 -7.06
CA PRO A 276 -20.01 5.91 -8.19
C PRO A 276 -19.31 4.84 -9.05
N THR A 277 -19.89 3.70 -9.26
CA THR A 277 -19.26 2.52 -9.85
C THR A 277 -18.87 2.58 -11.34
N GLY A 278 -19.15 3.67 -12.07
CA GLY A 278 -18.73 3.81 -13.48
C GLY A 278 -17.21 3.74 -13.73
N GLY A 279 -16.40 3.91 -12.68
CA GLY A 279 -14.95 3.85 -12.78
C GLY A 279 -14.35 2.45 -12.66
N VAL A 280 -15.02 1.50 -12.00
CA VAL A 280 -14.46 0.15 -11.73
C VAL A 280 -14.31 -0.65 -13.02
N GLU A 281 -15.32 -0.66 -13.87
CA GLU A 281 -15.26 -1.35 -15.16
C GLU A 281 -14.14 -0.80 -16.04
N ARG A 282 -14.01 0.53 -16.10
CA ARG A 282 -12.96 1.19 -16.86
C ARG A 282 -11.57 0.87 -16.32
N LYS A 283 -11.39 0.90 -15.00
CA LYS A 283 -10.14 0.53 -14.33
C LYS A 283 -9.78 -0.93 -14.64
N PHE A 284 -10.77 -1.82 -14.60
CA PHE A 284 -10.57 -3.23 -14.91
C PHE A 284 -10.15 -3.45 -16.37
N ILE A 285 -10.86 -2.85 -17.33
CA ILE A 285 -10.54 -2.93 -18.75
C ILE A 285 -9.15 -2.35 -19.03
N TYR A 286 -8.86 -1.17 -18.46
CA TYR A 286 -7.55 -0.55 -18.61
C TYR A 286 -6.42 -1.45 -18.08
N GLY A 287 -6.62 -2.07 -16.91
CA GLY A 287 -5.65 -2.99 -16.32
C GLY A 287 -5.37 -4.20 -17.20
N ILE A 288 -6.39 -4.80 -17.81
CA ILE A 288 -6.22 -5.92 -18.73
C ILE A 288 -5.39 -5.52 -19.96
N PHE A 289 -5.75 -4.41 -20.62
CA PHE A 289 -5.10 -4.03 -21.89
C PHE A 289 -3.76 -3.31 -21.69
N ASN A 290 -3.70 -2.35 -20.78
CA ASN A 290 -2.53 -1.48 -20.60
C ASN A 290 -1.67 -1.84 -19.39
N GLY A 291 -2.23 -2.58 -18.42
CA GLY A 291 -1.60 -2.89 -17.13
C GLY A 291 -1.52 -1.70 -16.19
N PHE A 292 -1.43 -2.01 -14.89
CA PHE A 292 -1.26 -0.99 -13.85
C PHE A 292 0.20 -0.84 -13.40
N GLY A 293 1.18 -1.40 -14.09
CA GLY A 293 2.59 -1.22 -13.73
C GLY A 293 2.92 0.21 -13.33
N SER A 294 4.09 0.48 -12.84
CA SER A 294 4.49 1.72 -12.15
C SER A 294 3.96 3.05 -12.72
N ASP A 295 3.66 3.12 -14.02
CA ASP A 295 3.16 4.34 -14.67
C ASP A 295 1.70 4.23 -15.14
N GLY A 296 1.12 3.03 -15.16
CA GLY A 296 -0.21 2.81 -15.75
C GLY A 296 -1.34 3.28 -14.86
N ALA A 297 -1.33 2.91 -13.59
CA ALA A 297 -2.33 3.33 -12.62
C ALA A 297 -2.31 4.86 -12.45
N GLU A 298 -1.11 5.44 -12.31
CA GLU A 298 -0.93 6.88 -12.20
C GLU A 298 -1.46 7.62 -13.43
N THR A 299 -1.20 7.11 -14.64
CA THR A 299 -1.69 7.71 -15.89
C THR A 299 -3.21 7.73 -15.94
N LEU A 300 -3.86 6.61 -15.58
CA LEU A 300 -5.32 6.52 -15.56
C LEU A 300 -5.93 7.47 -14.53
N MET A 301 -5.40 7.48 -13.30
CA MET A 301 -5.94 8.29 -12.20
C MET A 301 -5.81 9.79 -12.44
N ARG A 302 -4.78 10.21 -13.20
CA ARG A 302 -4.49 11.61 -13.54
C ARG A 302 -5.14 12.08 -14.84
N THR A 303 -6.05 11.31 -15.44
CA THR A 303 -6.75 11.63 -16.68
C THR A 303 -8.19 12.05 -16.40
N ALA A 304 -8.61 13.19 -16.95
CA ALA A 304 -9.99 13.66 -16.92
C ALA A 304 -10.71 13.43 -18.27
N SER A 305 -10.12 12.67 -19.18
CA SER A 305 -10.70 12.32 -20.49
C SER A 305 -10.34 10.88 -20.85
N PRO A 306 -10.97 9.88 -20.23
CA PRO A 306 -10.65 8.47 -20.44
C PRO A 306 -10.88 8.00 -21.89
N THR A 307 -11.63 8.73 -22.70
CA THR A 307 -11.79 8.48 -24.13
C THR A 307 -10.49 8.71 -24.92
N SER A 308 -9.55 9.46 -24.39
CA SER A 308 -8.23 9.72 -25.01
C SER A 308 -7.22 8.58 -24.76
N ILE A 309 -7.53 7.61 -23.90
CA ILE A 309 -6.62 6.52 -23.57
C ILE A 309 -6.67 5.47 -24.68
N ALA A 310 -5.55 5.33 -25.39
CA ALA A 310 -5.39 4.27 -26.38
C ALA A 310 -5.17 2.91 -25.69
N PHE A 311 -5.97 1.91 -26.05
CA PHE A 311 -5.75 0.54 -25.60
C PHE A 311 -4.69 -0.14 -26.46
N ASN A 312 -3.59 -0.59 -25.85
CA ASN A 312 -2.51 -1.29 -26.54
C ASN A 312 -2.52 -2.78 -26.17
N SER A 313 -3.20 -3.59 -26.98
CA SER A 313 -3.31 -5.04 -26.77
C SER A 313 -2.11 -5.83 -27.32
N SER A 314 -1.28 -5.24 -28.19
CA SER A 314 -0.25 -5.97 -28.94
C SER A 314 0.81 -6.66 -28.08
N ASN A 315 1.01 -6.22 -26.83
CA ASN A 315 2.04 -6.74 -25.93
C ASN A 315 1.48 -7.36 -24.63
N PHE A 316 0.19 -7.70 -24.58
CA PHE A 316 -0.45 -8.22 -23.38
C PHE A 316 0.28 -9.43 -22.79
N PHE A 317 0.56 -10.45 -23.59
CA PHE A 317 1.22 -11.67 -23.11
C PHE A 317 2.67 -11.43 -22.66
N LEU A 318 3.43 -10.62 -23.41
CA LEU A 318 4.80 -10.27 -23.01
C LEU A 318 4.82 -9.50 -21.70
N ARG A 319 3.88 -8.57 -21.50
CA ARG A 319 3.71 -7.82 -20.27
C ARG A 319 3.31 -8.74 -19.11
N LEU A 320 2.34 -9.64 -19.31
CA LEU A 320 1.93 -10.62 -18.29
C LEU A 320 3.10 -11.48 -17.84
N LEU A 321 3.89 -12.00 -18.79
CA LEU A 321 5.09 -12.77 -18.47
C LEU A 321 6.14 -11.93 -17.72
N GLY A 322 6.40 -10.71 -18.19
CA GLY A 322 7.35 -9.80 -17.56
C GLY A 322 6.96 -9.45 -16.11
N TYR A 323 5.69 -9.12 -15.88
CA TYR A 323 5.21 -8.82 -14.52
C TYR A 323 5.19 -10.05 -13.62
N THR A 324 4.79 -11.21 -14.15
CA THR A 324 4.82 -12.46 -13.38
C THR A 324 6.25 -12.77 -12.95
N PHE A 325 7.22 -12.65 -13.86
CA PHE A 325 8.63 -12.84 -13.54
C PHE A 325 9.15 -11.82 -12.53
N SER A 326 8.75 -10.55 -12.65
CA SER A 326 9.07 -9.50 -11.69
C SER A 326 8.52 -9.82 -10.29
N GLN A 327 7.29 -10.35 -10.19
CA GLN A 327 6.72 -10.76 -8.89
C GLN A 327 7.49 -11.94 -8.26
N PHE A 328 7.94 -12.91 -9.05
CA PHE A 328 8.82 -13.98 -8.56
C PHE A 328 10.15 -13.43 -8.05
N ASN A 329 10.77 -12.52 -8.81
CA ASN A 329 12.01 -11.89 -8.42
C ASN A 329 11.86 -11.05 -7.13
N ASN A 330 10.81 -10.23 -7.03
CA ASN A 330 10.53 -9.44 -5.83
C ASN A 330 10.32 -10.34 -4.61
N MET A 331 9.59 -11.43 -4.74
CA MET A 331 9.40 -12.39 -3.67
C MET A 331 10.71 -13.05 -3.24
N TYR A 332 11.55 -13.43 -4.20
CA TYR A 332 12.85 -14.05 -3.94
C TYR A 332 13.83 -13.09 -3.26
N VAL A 333 13.95 -11.86 -3.76
CA VAL A 333 14.95 -10.88 -3.28
C VAL A 333 14.49 -10.19 -1.99
N ASN A 334 13.23 -9.72 -1.95
CA ASN A 334 12.77 -8.84 -0.90
C ASN A 334 12.27 -9.57 0.35
N MET A 335 11.86 -10.81 0.23
CA MET A 335 11.33 -11.57 1.38
C MET A 335 12.40 -12.37 2.13
N GLY A 336 13.68 -12.15 1.86
CA GLY A 336 14.74 -12.98 2.45
C GLY A 336 14.58 -14.46 2.12
N ALA A 337 13.90 -14.77 1.04
CA ALA A 337 13.36 -16.08 0.73
C ALA A 337 14.35 -16.97 -0.03
N ILE A 338 15.66 -16.74 0.13
CA ILE A 338 16.70 -17.57 -0.50
C ILE A 338 16.47 -19.07 -0.22
N PHE A 339 15.99 -19.41 0.98
CA PHE A 339 15.71 -20.79 1.36
C PHE A 339 14.22 -21.12 1.34
N THR A 340 13.38 -20.21 1.82
CA THR A 340 11.96 -20.53 2.08
C THR A 340 11.18 -20.86 0.80
N VAL A 341 11.36 -20.09 -0.27
CA VAL A 341 10.64 -20.30 -1.54
C VAL A 341 11.15 -21.51 -2.30
N PRO A 342 12.47 -21.72 -2.55
CA PRO A 342 12.95 -22.91 -3.22
C PRO A 342 12.57 -24.20 -2.48
N PHE A 343 12.68 -24.21 -1.15
CA PHE A 343 12.29 -25.40 -0.38
C PHE A 343 10.78 -25.58 -0.29
N PHE A 344 9.97 -24.53 -0.35
CA PHE A 344 8.54 -24.67 -0.55
C PHE A 344 8.21 -25.34 -1.89
N LEU A 345 8.86 -24.91 -2.98
CA LEU A 345 8.69 -25.54 -4.29
C LEU A 345 9.11 -27.02 -4.28
N LEU A 346 10.19 -27.35 -3.60
CA LEU A 346 10.59 -28.76 -3.38
C LEU A 346 9.56 -29.52 -2.54
N ALA A 347 8.95 -28.89 -1.54
CA ALA A 347 7.90 -29.49 -0.73
C ALA A 347 6.64 -29.84 -1.53
N LEU A 348 6.39 -29.20 -2.69
CA LEU A 348 5.29 -29.55 -3.58
C LEU A 348 5.41 -31.01 -4.09
N PHE A 349 6.62 -31.49 -4.35
CA PHE A 349 6.87 -32.86 -4.80
C PHE A 349 6.84 -33.88 -3.66
N ASN A 350 6.92 -33.43 -2.39
CA ASN A 350 6.86 -34.33 -1.25
C ASN A 350 5.41 -34.62 -0.80
N ARG A 351 5.08 -35.88 -0.58
CA ARG A 351 3.75 -36.28 -0.08
C ARG A 351 3.78 -36.32 1.45
N PHE A 352 3.07 -35.39 2.09
CA PHE A 352 2.93 -35.36 3.54
C PHE A 352 1.93 -36.42 4.03
N LYS A 353 2.24 -37.04 5.16
CA LYS A 353 1.39 -38.09 5.73
C LYS A 353 0.03 -37.58 6.21
N LYS A 354 -0.01 -36.37 6.78
CA LYS A 354 -1.26 -35.74 7.25
C LYS A 354 -2.02 -35.12 6.05
N PRO A 355 -3.26 -35.57 5.75
CA PRO A 355 -4.03 -35.04 4.63
C PRO A 355 -4.35 -33.55 4.75
N SER A 356 -4.49 -33.03 5.99
CA SER A 356 -4.70 -31.59 6.21
C SER A 356 -3.53 -30.74 5.75
N ILE A 357 -2.28 -31.18 5.98
CA ILE A 357 -1.08 -30.49 5.49
C ILE A 357 -1.02 -30.55 3.97
N GLN A 358 -1.35 -31.72 3.39
CA GLN A 358 -1.38 -31.88 1.95
C GLN A 358 -2.44 -30.98 1.29
N GLY A 359 -3.62 -30.85 1.90
CA GLY A 359 -4.67 -29.95 1.44
C GLY A 359 -4.25 -28.47 1.50
N ILE A 360 -3.72 -28.03 2.64
CA ILE A 360 -3.24 -26.64 2.79
C ILE A 360 -2.13 -26.32 1.80
N LYS A 361 -1.20 -27.23 1.53
CA LYS A 361 -0.15 -27.05 0.53
C LYS A 361 -0.71 -26.66 -0.84
N TRP A 362 -1.73 -27.39 -1.30
CA TRP A 362 -2.37 -27.13 -2.60
C TRP A 362 -3.26 -25.88 -2.58
N ALA A 363 -3.94 -25.62 -1.44
CA ALA A 363 -4.71 -24.39 -1.28
C ALA A 363 -3.82 -23.14 -1.35
N VAL A 364 -2.70 -23.14 -0.63
CA VAL A 364 -1.71 -22.05 -0.65
C VAL A 364 -1.14 -21.87 -2.04
N LEU A 365 -0.80 -22.96 -2.75
CA LEU A 365 -0.30 -22.88 -4.12
C LEU A 365 -1.34 -22.24 -5.06
N ALA A 366 -2.60 -22.69 -5.01
CA ALA A 366 -3.68 -22.16 -5.86
C ALA A 366 -3.92 -20.66 -5.57
N MET A 367 -4.01 -20.28 -4.29
CA MET A 367 -4.18 -18.89 -3.88
C MET A 367 -3.00 -18.02 -4.33
N TRP A 368 -1.77 -18.50 -4.16
CA TRP A 368 -0.57 -17.78 -4.56
C TRP A 368 -0.46 -17.60 -6.08
N LEU A 369 -0.71 -18.65 -6.89
CA LEU A 369 -0.68 -18.54 -8.35
C LEU A 369 -1.72 -17.55 -8.87
N CYS A 370 -2.94 -17.58 -8.33
CA CYS A 370 -3.96 -16.60 -8.67
C CYS A 370 -3.56 -15.18 -8.22
N ALA A 371 -2.99 -15.04 -7.03
CA ALA A 371 -2.48 -13.75 -6.55
C ALA A 371 -1.37 -13.20 -7.45
N CYS A 372 -0.42 -14.03 -7.88
CA CYS A 372 0.62 -13.64 -8.84
C CYS A 372 0.02 -13.14 -10.16
N MET A 373 -1.03 -13.82 -10.66
CA MET A 373 -1.74 -13.39 -11.86
C MET A 373 -2.41 -12.03 -11.67
N GLY A 374 -3.09 -11.82 -10.54
CA GLY A 374 -3.70 -10.54 -10.17
C GLY A 374 -2.66 -9.42 -10.06
N MET A 375 -1.55 -9.67 -9.36
CA MET A 375 -0.46 -8.70 -9.24
C MET A 375 0.20 -8.38 -10.59
N ALA A 376 0.31 -9.36 -11.49
CA ALA A 376 0.87 -9.15 -12.83
C ALA A 376 0.00 -8.25 -13.70
N LEU A 377 -1.33 -8.28 -13.52
CA LEU A 377 -2.28 -7.47 -14.28
C LEU A 377 -2.50 -6.09 -13.66
N PHE A 378 -2.64 -6.02 -12.34
CA PHE A 378 -3.13 -4.85 -11.62
C PHE A 378 -2.16 -4.32 -10.56
N GLY A 379 -1.06 -5.02 -10.27
CA GLY A 379 -0.10 -4.65 -9.23
C GLY A 379 0.89 -3.60 -9.68
N GLU A 380 1.47 -2.93 -8.70
CA GLU A 380 2.62 -2.05 -8.86
C GLU A 380 3.94 -2.82 -8.71
N ALA A 381 4.99 -2.34 -9.36
CA ALA A 381 6.32 -2.95 -9.28
C ALA A 381 7.05 -2.65 -7.95
N LYS A 382 6.52 -1.75 -7.11
CA LYS A 382 7.13 -1.37 -5.82
C LYS A 382 7.11 -2.54 -4.83
N ALA A 383 8.19 -2.74 -4.09
CA ALA A 383 8.30 -3.80 -3.08
C ALA A 383 7.32 -3.59 -1.91
N ILE A 384 7.12 -2.33 -1.51
CA ILE A 384 6.18 -1.93 -0.46
C ILE A 384 5.05 -1.17 -1.14
N SER A 385 3.93 -1.85 -1.36
CA SER A 385 2.71 -1.27 -1.89
C SER A 385 1.50 -2.07 -1.43
N GLU A 386 0.32 -1.46 -1.46
CA GLU A 386 -0.95 -2.13 -1.14
C GLU A 386 -1.21 -3.35 -2.04
N SER A 387 -0.73 -3.31 -3.28
CA SER A 387 -0.94 -4.37 -4.26
C SER A 387 -0.05 -5.60 -4.06
N GLN A 388 0.91 -5.58 -3.12
CA GLN A 388 1.80 -6.71 -2.86
C GLN A 388 1.12 -7.79 -2.00
N LEU A 389 0.61 -8.84 -2.67
CA LEU A 389 -0.06 -9.96 -2.02
C LEU A 389 0.89 -11.12 -1.66
N ALA A 390 2.10 -11.17 -2.23
CA ALA A 390 3.02 -12.28 -2.01
C ALA A 390 3.42 -12.42 -0.53
N ILE A 391 3.45 -11.30 0.22
CA ILE A 391 3.75 -11.28 1.66
C ILE A 391 2.77 -12.12 2.49
N LEU A 392 1.52 -12.26 2.05
CA LEU A 392 0.48 -13.03 2.76
C LEU A 392 0.80 -14.53 2.83
N PHE A 393 1.63 -15.02 1.94
CA PHE A 393 2.02 -16.43 1.85
C PHE A 393 3.35 -16.74 2.54
N THR A 394 4.09 -15.72 2.98
CA THR A 394 5.41 -15.88 3.64
C THR A 394 5.40 -16.87 4.80
N PRO A 395 4.41 -16.88 5.74
CA PRO A 395 4.38 -17.86 6.82
C PRO A 395 4.29 -19.29 6.32
N CYS A 396 3.49 -19.52 5.28
CA CYS A 396 3.34 -20.85 4.69
C CYS A 396 4.62 -21.29 3.95
N PHE A 397 5.24 -20.39 3.19
CA PHE A 397 6.52 -20.69 2.52
C PHE A 397 7.61 -21.02 3.53
N ALA A 398 7.74 -20.22 4.59
CA ALA A 398 8.69 -20.47 5.66
C ALA A 398 8.42 -21.81 6.37
N ALA A 399 7.15 -22.11 6.67
CA ALA A 399 6.77 -23.35 7.36
C ALA A 399 7.05 -24.59 6.51
N PHE A 400 6.57 -24.62 5.26
CA PHE A 400 6.80 -25.76 4.37
C PHE A 400 8.28 -25.87 3.96
N GLY A 401 8.97 -24.74 3.77
CA GLY A 401 10.39 -24.72 3.48
C GLY A 401 11.22 -25.30 4.61
N THR A 402 10.98 -24.83 5.84
CA THR A 402 11.66 -25.34 7.04
C THR A 402 11.38 -26.84 7.25
N ALA A 403 10.12 -27.26 7.13
CA ALA A 403 9.73 -28.66 7.24
C ALA A 403 10.46 -29.53 6.20
N MET A 404 10.59 -29.03 4.97
CA MET A 404 11.31 -29.74 3.91
C MET A 404 12.81 -29.87 4.21
N VAL A 405 13.46 -28.80 4.70
CA VAL A 405 14.86 -28.86 5.15
C VAL A 405 15.03 -29.93 6.23
N PHE A 406 14.14 -29.98 7.21
CA PHE A 406 14.22 -30.98 8.27
C PHE A 406 13.98 -32.40 7.76
N ILE A 407 13.12 -32.60 6.77
CA ILE A 407 12.96 -33.89 6.09
C ILE A 407 14.26 -34.28 5.37
N CYS A 408 14.90 -33.37 4.68
CA CYS A 408 16.20 -33.63 4.02
C CYS A 408 17.27 -34.00 5.05
N LEU A 409 17.40 -33.26 6.15
CA LEU A 409 18.36 -33.55 7.22
C LEU A 409 18.11 -34.91 7.87
N SER A 410 16.84 -35.27 8.11
CA SER A 410 16.51 -36.58 8.71
C SER A 410 16.90 -37.76 7.82
N ARG A 411 16.96 -37.58 6.51
CA ARG A 411 17.41 -38.62 5.56
C ARG A 411 18.94 -38.77 5.51
N MET A 412 19.70 -37.85 6.07
CA MET A 412 21.18 -37.91 6.08
C MET A 412 21.75 -38.81 7.18
N GLN A 413 20.92 -39.46 8.01
CA GLN A 413 21.32 -40.41 9.05
C GLN A 413 22.38 -39.86 10.01
N LEU A 414 22.22 -38.64 10.49
CA LEU A 414 23.21 -37.89 11.29
C LEU A 414 23.39 -38.39 12.74
N GLY A 415 22.67 -39.42 13.15
CA GLY A 415 22.79 -40.04 14.48
C GLY A 415 22.53 -39.08 15.65
N GLU A 416 23.37 -39.12 16.68
CA GLU A 416 23.24 -38.28 17.89
C GLU A 416 23.43 -36.79 17.63
N SER A 417 24.15 -36.41 16.59
CA SER A 417 24.38 -34.99 16.18
C SER A 417 23.20 -34.34 15.47
N PHE A 418 22.10 -35.08 15.21
CA PHE A 418 20.95 -34.56 14.45
C PHE A 418 20.39 -33.25 15.01
N ASN A 419 20.15 -33.17 16.33
CA ASN A 419 19.58 -31.98 16.96
C ASN A 419 20.53 -30.76 16.89
N ALA A 420 21.83 -30.97 17.06
CA ALA A 420 22.83 -29.90 16.94
C ALA A 420 22.93 -29.38 15.50
N ILE A 421 22.96 -30.29 14.52
CA ILE A 421 23.02 -29.91 13.10
C ILE A 421 21.72 -29.23 12.68
N ARG A 422 20.55 -29.69 13.15
CA ARG A 422 19.26 -29.04 12.93
C ARG A 422 19.27 -27.58 13.45
N ALA A 423 19.74 -27.37 14.69
CA ALA A 423 19.83 -26.02 15.28
C ALA A 423 20.83 -25.14 14.50
N LEU A 424 21.98 -25.65 14.12
CA LEU A 424 22.99 -24.95 13.34
C LEU A 424 22.45 -24.57 11.95
N THR A 425 21.73 -25.47 11.29
CA THR A 425 21.09 -25.22 9.99
C THR A 425 20.05 -24.10 10.11
N VAL A 426 19.18 -24.12 11.12
CA VAL A 426 18.21 -23.05 11.36
C VAL A 426 18.93 -21.73 11.58
N LEU A 427 19.94 -21.70 12.42
CA LEU A 427 20.73 -20.49 12.69
C LEU A 427 21.40 -19.95 11.41
N GLY A 428 21.99 -20.82 10.61
CA GLY A 428 22.61 -20.46 9.33
C GLY A 428 21.58 -19.89 8.35
N MET A 429 20.41 -20.52 8.22
CA MET A 429 19.32 -20.02 7.38
C MET A 429 18.83 -18.66 7.85
N LEU A 430 18.64 -18.46 9.16
CA LEU A 430 18.22 -17.18 9.73
C LEU A 430 19.26 -16.08 9.47
N ILE A 431 20.54 -16.34 9.70
CA ILE A 431 21.62 -15.37 9.47
C ILE A 431 21.71 -14.99 7.99
N ILE A 432 21.64 -15.95 7.08
CA ILE A 432 21.73 -15.67 5.64
C ILE A 432 20.49 -14.88 5.18
N SER A 433 19.29 -15.24 5.64
CA SER A 433 18.06 -14.57 5.24
C SER A 433 17.93 -13.15 5.83
N SER A 434 18.50 -12.90 7.00
CA SER A 434 18.43 -11.60 7.69
C SER A 434 19.72 -10.80 7.63
N GLY A 435 20.75 -11.30 6.94
CA GLY A 435 22.09 -10.71 6.97
C GLY A 435 22.11 -9.22 6.63
N MET A 436 21.39 -8.80 5.59
CA MET A 436 21.28 -7.38 5.22
C MET A 436 20.64 -6.55 6.34
N PHE A 437 19.55 -7.02 6.94
CA PHE A 437 18.90 -6.35 8.05
C PHE A 437 19.80 -6.26 9.28
N LEU A 438 20.47 -7.34 9.66
CA LEU A 438 21.37 -7.36 10.80
C LEU A 438 22.58 -6.43 10.61
N PHE A 439 23.06 -6.27 9.38
CA PHE A 439 24.12 -5.31 9.04
C PHE A 439 23.64 -3.85 9.12
N GLN A 440 22.39 -3.59 8.72
CA GLN A 440 21.84 -2.23 8.71
C GLN A 440 21.33 -1.79 10.07
N LEU A 441 20.88 -2.70 10.92
CA LEU A 441 20.30 -2.41 12.22
C LEU A 441 21.19 -1.54 13.12
N PRO A 442 22.51 -1.85 13.32
CA PRO A 442 23.38 -0.99 14.14
C PRO A 442 23.50 0.42 13.57
N LYS A 443 23.58 0.58 12.25
CA LYS A 443 23.62 1.87 11.59
C LYS A 443 22.32 2.66 11.78
N GLN A 444 21.17 2.00 11.62
CA GLN A 444 19.86 2.62 11.82
C GLN A 444 19.67 3.07 13.28
N LEU A 445 20.09 2.24 14.24
CA LEU A 445 20.06 2.58 15.67
C LEU A 445 20.98 3.74 16.00
N TYR A 446 22.22 3.73 15.47
CA TYR A 446 23.15 4.83 15.66
C TYR A 446 22.57 6.15 15.14
N ILE A 447 22.00 6.15 13.93
CA ILE A 447 21.33 7.31 13.35
C ILE A 447 20.13 7.73 14.20
N GLY A 448 19.30 6.81 14.65
CA GLY A 448 18.11 7.10 15.44
C GLY A 448 18.40 7.66 16.83
N ILE A 449 19.51 7.26 17.45
CA ILE A 449 19.83 7.63 18.85
C ILE A 449 20.78 8.83 18.92
N TRP A 450 21.82 8.87 18.09
CA TRP A 450 22.98 9.73 18.27
C TRP A 450 23.16 10.84 17.23
N THR A 451 22.36 10.86 16.15
CA THR A 451 22.56 11.86 15.12
C THR A 451 21.45 12.92 15.08
N SER A 452 21.78 14.10 14.53
CA SER A 452 20.83 15.17 14.21
C SER A 452 19.79 14.77 13.16
N ALA A 453 19.97 13.61 12.50
CA ALA A 453 19.00 13.04 11.57
C ALA A 453 17.76 12.44 12.29
N ARG A 454 17.79 12.36 13.62
CA ARG A 454 16.63 11.95 14.41
C ARG A 454 15.47 12.91 14.17
N GLY A 455 14.34 12.34 13.77
CA GLY A 455 13.13 13.15 13.50
C GLY A 455 13.10 13.82 12.12
N ILE A 456 14.11 13.62 11.24
CA ILE A 456 14.00 14.02 9.84
C ILE A 456 13.07 13.02 9.14
N PRO A 457 12.01 13.44 8.45
CA PRO A 457 11.15 12.56 7.67
C PRO A 457 11.93 11.70 6.69
N HIS A 458 11.42 10.51 6.36
CA HIS A 458 12.10 9.54 5.51
C HIS A 458 12.47 10.09 4.14
N PHE A 459 11.65 11.00 3.64
CA PHE A 459 11.84 11.59 2.32
C PHE A 459 11.66 13.10 2.37
N PRO A 460 12.60 13.84 1.81
CA PRO A 460 12.12 14.85 0.92
C PRO A 460 11.45 14.05 -0.21
N PRO A 461 10.11 14.05 -0.43
CA PRO A 461 9.33 15.25 -0.49
C PRO A 461 8.28 15.41 0.59
N TYR A 462 8.16 14.49 1.53
CA TYR A 462 7.14 14.64 2.56
C TYR A 462 7.66 15.54 3.68
N TYR A 463 7.31 16.82 3.62
CA TYR A 463 7.65 17.79 4.64
C TYR A 463 6.43 18.07 5.53
N PRO A 464 6.13 17.20 6.52
CA PRO A 464 4.94 17.35 7.35
C PRO A 464 4.84 18.72 8.01
N ALA A 465 5.96 19.23 8.52
CA ALA A 465 6.03 20.53 9.18
C ALA A 465 5.64 21.70 8.27
N ALA A 466 6.13 21.70 7.01
CA ALA A 466 5.80 22.74 6.07
C ALA A 466 4.34 22.69 5.62
N MET A 467 3.80 21.49 5.41
CA MET A 467 2.41 21.31 5.01
C MET A 467 1.44 21.58 6.16
N ASN A 468 1.72 21.06 7.36
CA ASN A 468 0.86 21.22 8.52
C ASN A 468 0.85 22.66 9.07
N GLY A 469 2.00 23.32 9.03
CA GLY A 469 2.12 24.72 9.42
C GLY A 469 1.77 25.65 8.26
N LYS A 470 2.77 26.00 7.47
CA LYS A 470 2.67 27.08 6.47
C LYS A 470 1.58 26.87 5.42
N LEU A 471 1.52 25.70 4.77
CA LEU A 471 0.53 25.47 3.71
C LEU A 471 -0.90 25.52 4.25
N HIS A 472 -1.13 24.93 5.44
CA HIS A 472 -2.44 24.97 6.08
C HIS A 472 -2.89 26.40 6.35
N ASP A 473 -2.01 27.25 6.91
CA ASP A 473 -2.34 28.62 7.32
C ASP A 473 -2.56 29.55 6.11
N MET A 474 -1.88 29.27 4.98
CA MET A 474 -1.95 30.08 3.77
C MET A 474 -3.05 29.64 2.81
N SER A 475 -3.72 28.54 3.09
CA SER A 475 -4.72 27.96 2.22
C SER A 475 -6.10 27.97 2.87
N LYS A 476 -7.15 28.20 2.07
CA LYS A 476 -8.54 28.14 2.51
C LYS A 476 -9.06 26.70 2.44
N ALA A 477 -9.90 26.32 3.39
CA ALA A 477 -10.48 24.97 3.44
C ALA A 477 -11.41 24.67 2.26
N GLU A 478 -12.04 25.71 1.72
CA GLU A 478 -13.04 25.62 0.65
C GLU A 478 -12.42 25.45 -0.73
N GLU A 479 -11.15 25.89 -0.91
CA GLU A 479 -10.48 25.92 -2.19
C GLU A 479 -9.63 24.68 -2.45
N ILE A 480 -9.40 24.37 -3.73
CA ILE A 480 -8.66 23.18 -4.17
C ILE A 480 -7.22 23.55 -4.50
N ILE A 481 -6.27 22.77 -3.97
CA ILE A 481 -4.84 22.88 -4.31
C ILE A 481 -4.51 21.81 -5.35
N VAL A 482 -4.00 22.20 -6.52
CA VAL A 482 -3.49 21.25 -7.52
C VAL A 482 -2.06 20.90 -7.18
N THR A 483 -1.75 19.63 -7.02
CA THR A 483 -0.42 19.20 -6.57
C THR A 483 -0.02 17.84 -7.15
N ASP A 484 1.27 17.59 -7.17
CA ASP A 484 1.87 16.29 -7.51
C ASP A 484 1.83 15.29 -6.34
N GLN A 485 1.49 15.77 -5.10
CA GLN A 485 1.38 14.95 -3.90
C GLN A 485 0.08 15.21 -3.13
N PRO A 486 -1.08 14.90 -3.72
CA PRO A 486 -2.38 15.21 -3.09
C PRO A 486 -2.60 14.44 -1.78
N TRP A 487 -2.10 13.21 -1.65
CA TRP A 487 -2.18 12.42 -0.41
C TRP A 487 -1.51 13.11 0.77
N ALA A 488 -0.33 13.71 0.54
CA ALA A 488 0.40 14.41 1.58
C ALA A 488 -0.28 15.74 1.96
N VAL A 489 -0.79 16.49 0.99
CA VAL A 489 -1.57 17.71 1.25
C VAL A 489 -2.85 17.40 2.01
N ALA A 490 -3.60 16.37 1.59
CA ALA A 490 -4.82 15.95 2.27
C ALA A 490 -4.57 15.49 3.70
N TRP A 491 -3.47 14.75 3.95
CA TRP A 491 -3.14 14.24 5.28
C TRP A 491 -2.49 15.27 6.19
N TYR A 492 -1.43 15.96 5.74
CA TYR A 492 -0.65 16.87 6.58
C TYR A 492 -1.22 18.29 6.63
N ALA A 493 -1.81 18.80 5.57
CA ALA A 493 -2.38 20.15 5.55
C ALA A 493 -3.90 20.17 5.78
N ASP A 494 -4.56 19.04 5.76
CA ASP A 494 -6.02 18.92 5.87
C ASP A 494 -6.78 19.79 4.86
N ARG A 495 -6.29 19.81 3.60
CA ARG A 495 -6.84 20.61 2.49
C ARG A 495 -7.29 19.72 1.34
N LYS A 496 -8.25 20.21 0.54
CA LYS A 496 -8.67 19.56 -0.70
C LYS A 496 -7.52 19.63 -1.70
N ALA A 497 -7.09 18.48 -2.20
CA ALA A 497 -5.96 18.37 -3.08
C ALA A 497 -6.34 17.61 -4.35
N LEU A 498 -6.23 18.27 -5.50
CA LEU A 498 -6.40 17.65 -6.81
C LEU A 498 -5.07 17.10 -7.30
N TRP A 499 -5.06 15.84 -7.69
CA TRP A 499 -3.88 15.29 -8.34
C TRP A 499 -3.64 15.98 -9.68
N MET A 500 -2.47 16.58 -9.82
CA MET A 500 -2.09 17.32 -11.03
C MET A 500 -2.22 16.42 -12.26
N PRO A 501 -3.09 16.74 -13.22
CA PRO A 501 -3.25 15.94 -14.43
C PRO A 501 -1.97 15.97 -15.26
N ARG A 502 -1.77 14.97 -16.13
CA ARG A 502 -0.62 14.95 -17.04
C ARG A 502 -0.80 15.86 -18.23
N SER A 503 -2.04 16.05 -18.67
CA SER A 503 -2.37 16.88 -19.84
C SER A 503 -2.95 18.22 -19.43
N LEU A 504 -2.39 19.30 -19.99
CA LEU A 504 -2.92 20.65 -19.82
C LEU A 504 -4.32 20.79 -20.43
N SER A 505 -4.59 20.08 -21.52
CA SER A 505 -5.91 20.09 -22.15
C SER A 505 -6.98 19.41 -21.28
N ASP A 506 -6.61 18.35 -20.53
CA ASP A 506 -7.51 17.73 -19.55
C ASP A 506 -7.85 18.70 -18.41
N TYR A 507 -6.86 19.46 -17.95
CA TYR A 507 -7.08 20.48 -16.93
C TYR A 507 -8.00 21.58 -17.42
N THR A 508 -7.65 22.26 -18.51
CA THR A 508 -8.34 23.48 -18.97
C THR A 508 -9.72 23.21 -19.57
N ARG A 509 -9.90 22.12 -20.33
CA ARG A 509 -11.15 21.84 -21.03
C ARG A 509 -12.15 21.04 -20.19
N ASN A 510 -11.64 20.14 -19.36
CA ASN A 510 -12.48 19.22 -18.60
C ASN A 510 -12.62 19.63 -17.13
N LEU A 511 -11.51 19.70 -16.39
CA LEU A 511 -11.56 19.93 -14.94
C LEU A 511 -11.95 21.38 -14.61
N GLU A 512 -11.32 22.36 -15.24
CA GLU A 512 -11.61 23.77 -14.99
C GLU A 512 -13.07 24.12 -15.34
N THR A 513 -13.62 23.54 -16.42
CA THR A 513 -15.02 23.70 -16.79
C THR A 513 -15.93 23.13 -15.69
N ILE A 514 -15.65 21.91 -15.21
CA ILE A 514 -16.44 21.27 -14.14
C ILE A 514 -16.35 22.11 -12.85
N PHE A 515 -15.16 22.58 -12.47
CA PHE A 515 -15.00 23.41 -11.27
C PHE A 515 -15.76 24.74 -11.38
N ASN A 516 -15.69 25.39 -12.53
CA ASN A 516 -16.45 26.63 -12.75
C ASN A 516 -17.97 26.41 -12.73
N GLU A 517 -18.48 25.33 -13.34
CA GLU A 517 -19.90 24.93 -13.30
C GLU A 517 -20.37 24.69 -11.85
N GLN A 518 -19.51 24.18 -10.98
CA GLN A 518 -19.80 23.87 -9.58
C GLN A 518 -19.41 25.00 -8.60
N GLY A 519 -18.94 26.13 -9.10
CA GLY A 519 -18.50 27.27 -8.27
C GLY A 519 -17.26 27.03 -7.42
N GLN A 520 -16.52 25.95 -7.71
CA GLN A 520 -15.29 25.64 -6.99
C GLN A 520 -14.10 26.46 -7.50
N LYS A 521 -13.27 26.92 -6.57
CA LYS A 521 -12.08 27.70 -6.88
C LYS A 521 -10.81 26.88 -6.70
N VAL A 522 -9.92 26.95 -7.69
CA VAL A 522 -8.56 26.46 -7.55
C VAL A 522 -7.71 27.58 -6.97
N GLN A 523 -7.14 27.35 -5.78
CA GLN A 523 -6.33 28.33 -5.07
C GLN A 523 -4.95 28.50 -5.73
N GLY A 524 -4.32 27.38 -6.12
CA GLY A 524 -2.99 27.42 -6.69
C GLY A 524 -2.42 26.03 -7.01
N PHE A 525 -1.16 26.05 -7.42
CA PHE A 525 -0.39 24.86 -7.74
C PHE A 525 0.75 24.70 -6.73
N LEU A 526 0.80 23.54 -6.08
CA LEU A 526 1.93 23.12 -5.24
C LEU A 526 2.76 22.08 -5.99
N ILE A 527 4.02 22.39 -6.23
CA ILE A 527 4.97 21.50 -6.88
C ILE A 527 6.04 21.10 -5.87
N THR A 528 6.21 19.79 -5.74
CA THR A 528 7.16 19.19 -4.79
C THR A 528 8.36 18.57 -5.50
N PRO A 529 9.42 18.20 -4.77
CA PRO A 529 10.57 17.51 -5.34
C PRO A 529 10.24 16.24 -6.12
N THR A 530 9.06 15.62 -5.89
CA THR A 530 8.63 14.44 -6.64
C THR A 530 8.63 14.68 -8.15
N SER A 531 8.10 15.81 -8.58
CA SER A 531 8.04 16.14 -10.01
C SER A 531 9.31 16.77 -10.55
N HIS A 532 10.04 17.55 -9.76
CA HIS A 532 11.19 18.32 -10.29
C HIS A 532 12.57 17.74 -9.95
N THR A 533 12.66 16.67 -9.13
CA THR A 533 13.96 16.04 -8.85
C THR A 533 14.48 15.30 -10.09
N MET A 534 15.62 15.73 -10.58
CA MET A 534 16.33 15.09 -11.67
C MET A 534 17.07 13.85 -11.14
N THR A 535 16.37 12.73 -11.02
CA THR A 535 17.00 11.44 -10.75
C THR A 535 17.39 10.78 -12.06
N GLY A 536 18.58 10.24 -12.20
CA GLY A 536 19.09 9.38 -13.29
C GLY A 536 18.67 9.62 -14.76
N SER A 537 17.42 10.00 -14.98
CA SER A 537 16.82 10.29 -16.29
C SER A 537 16.78 11.77 -16.64
N GLY A 538 17.32 12.65 -15.81
CA GLY A 538 17.43 14.10 -16.09
C GLY A 538 16.08 14.78 -16.39
N ILE A 539 16.06 15.71 -17.35
CA ILE A 539 14.87 16.44 -17.78
C ILE A 539 13.76 15.51 -18.29
N ALA A 540 14.11 14.43 -18.97
CA ALA A 540 13.14 13.45 -19.47
C ALA A 540 12.35 12.80 -18.32
N GLY A 541 12.96 12.62 -17.15
CA GLY A 541 12.27 12.16 -15.94
C GLY A 541 11.24 13.16 -15.42
N VAL A 542 11.56 14.45 -15.45
CA VAL A 542 10.63 15.51 -15.06
C VAL A 542 9.44 15.56 -16.02
N ILE A 543 9.69 15.52 -17.34
CA ILE A 543 8.63 15.49 -18.36
C ILE A 543 7.72 14.27 -18.16
N ARG A 544 8.28 13.12 -17.91
CA ARG A 544 7.50 11.90 -17.67
C ARG A 544 6.59 12.01 -16.44
N LYS A 545 7.07 12.62 -15.35
CA LYS A 545 6.32 12.76 -14.10
C LYS A 545 5.28 13.89 -14.15
N ALA A 546 5.69 15.06 -14.62
CA ALA A 546 4.86 16.27 -14.62
C ALA A 546 4.03 16.46 -15.89
N GLY A 547 4.29 15.69 -16.97
CA GLY A 547 3.56 15.83 -18.25
C GLY A 547 3.72 17.23 -18.83
N ASP A 548 2.61 17.81 -19.28
CA ASP A 548 2.53 19.16 -19.83
C ASP A 548 2.86 20.27 -18.81
N PHE A 549 2.87 19.95 -17.50
CA PHE A 549 3.25 20.84 -16.42
C PHE A 549 4.78 20.84 -16.13
N ALA A 550 5.55 20.06 -16.89
CA ALA A 550 7.01 20.00 -16.73
C ALA A 550 7.71 21.37 -16.81
N PRO A 551 7.32 22.33 -17.68
CA PRO A 551 7.91 23.67 -17.67
C PRO A 551 7.75 24.38 -16.32
N LEU A 552 6.59 24.25 -15.68
CA LEU A 552 6.32 24.83 -14.36
C LEU A 552 7.20 24.19 -13.27
N ALA A 553 7.36 22.87 -13.31
CA ALA A 553 8.22 22.14 -12.38
C ALA A 553 9.71 22.48 -12.57
N LEU A 554 10.17 22.62 -13.81
CA LEU A 554 11.55 23.00 -14.13
C LEU A 554 11.86 24.44 -13.77
N GLU A 555 10.94 25.36 -14.06
CA GLU A 555 11.07 26.78 -13.69
C GLU A 555 11.19 26.93 -12.18
N GLY A 556 10.38 26.19 -11.42
CA GLY A 556 10.46 26.13 -9.98
C GLY A 556 11.83 25.72 -9.47
N LYS A 557 12.43 24.67 -10.05
CA LYS A 557 13.78 24.22 -9.67
C LYS A 557 14.87 25.25 -9.97
N LEU A 558 14.75 25.95 -11.09
CA LEU A 558 15.71 27.00 -11.45
C LEU A 558 15.64 28.20 -10.53
N LEU A 559 14.44 28.55 -10.05
CA LEU A 559 14.28 29.58 -9.02
C LEU A 559 15.03 29.25 -7.73
N LEU A 560 15.11 27.97 -7.38
CA LEU A 560 15.87 27.51 -6.22
C LEU A 560 17.38 27.59 -6.42
N LEU A 561 17.84 27.37 -7.66
CA LEU A 561 19.27 27.30 -7.97
C LEU A 561 19.92 28.66 -8.27
N THR A 562 19.20 29.60 -8.93
CA THR A 562 19.78 30.88 -9.32
C THR A 562 18.73 31.98 -9.54
N PRO A 563 18.61 32.97 -8.63
CA PRO A 563 17.66 34.08 -8.81
C PRO A 563 17.91 34.94 -10.03
N LYS A 564 19.13 34.93 -10.59
CA LYS A 564 19.55 35.86 -11.69
C LYS A 564 19.38 35.31 -13.11
N HIS A 565 19.17 34.00 -13.31
CA HIS A 565 19.12 33.37 -14.64
C HIS A 565 17.72 33.08 -15.17
N ASN A 566 16.69 33.53 -14.49
CA ASN A 566 15.29 33.20 -14.77
C ASN A 566 14.78 33.65 -16.14
N MET A 567 15.32 34.75 -16.72
CA MET A 567 14.89 35.24 -18.03
C MET A 567 15.43 34.37 -19.17
N ALA A 568 16.67 33.89 -19.09
CA ALA A 568 17.30 33.12 -20.15
C ALA A 568 16.63 31.74 -20.36
N PHE A 569 16.08 31.15 -19.32
CA PHE A 569 15.46 29.82 -19.42
C PHE A 569 14.02 29.88 -19.91
N ALA A 570 13.27 30.89 -19.52
CA ALA A 570 11.97 31.18 -20.11
C ALA A 570 12.11 31.49 -21.60
N GLU A 571 13.18 32.19 -22.02
CA GLU A 571 13.56 32.41 -23.42
C GLU A 571 13.95 31.12 -24.13
N LEU A 572 14.73 30.21 -23.51
CA LEU A 572 15.15 28.95 -24.11
C LEU A 572 13.95 28.02 -24.39
N PHE A 573 12.96 27.98 -23.49
CA PHE A 573 11.71 27.28 -23.73
C PHE A 573 10.75 27.99 -24.67
N SER A 574 10.83 29.33 -24.77
CA SER A 574 9.99 30.11 -25.68
C SER A 574 10.53 30.19 -27.12
N THR A 575 11.84 30.21 -27.33
CA THR A 575 12.48 30.40 -28.62
C THR A 575 12.77 29.13 -29.40
N ASN A 576 13.06 28.00 -28.73
CA ASN A 576 13.31 26.70 -29.37
C ASN A 576 12.10 25.76 -29.39
N ALA A 577 10.96 26.20 -28.90
CA ALA A 577 9.77 25.38 -28.87
C ALA A 577 8.99 25.50 -30.18
N ASN A 578 8.87 24.39 -30.88
CA ASN A 578 7.85 24.14 -31.88
C ASN A 578 6.54 24.87 -31.49
N PRO A 579 5.85 25.57 -32.44
CA PRO A 579 4.60 26.29 -32.12
C PRO A 579 3.49 25.47 -31.48
N LYS A 580 3.70 24.15 -31.33
CA LYS A 580 2.86 23.21 -30.57
C LYS A 580 3.32 23.03 -29.12
N SER A 581 4.31 23.75 -28.61
CA SER A 581 4.81 23.54 -27.25
C SER A 581 3.81 24.01 -26.17
N THR A 582 3.69 23.24 -25.10
CA THR A 582 2.79 23.47 -23.97
C THR A 582 3.22 24.66 -23.08
N ALA A 583 4.42 25.21 -23.27
CA ALA A 583 4.95 26.29 -22.45
C ALA A 583 4.15 27.62 -22.57
N ARG A 584 3.72 28.00 -23.77
CA ARG A 584 2.89 29.21 -23.98
C ARG A 584 1.49 29.07 -23.36
N PRO A 585 0.76 27.96 -23.56
CA PRO A 585 -0.51 27.72 -22.87
C PRO A 585 -0.39 27.76 -21.34
N LEU A 586 0.69 27.22 -20.76
CA LEU A 586 0.92 27.25 -19.31
C LEU A 586 1.20 28.67 -18.80
N ALA A 587 2.04 29.43 -19.49
CA ALA A 587 2.30 30.83 -19.13
C ALA A 587 1.01 31.67 -19.23
N SER A 588 0.18 31.43 -20.24
CA SER A 588 -1.12 32.10 -20.37
C SER A 588 -2.11 31.64 -19.28
N LEU A 589 -2.10 30.37 -18.88
CA LEU A 589 -2.91 29.87 -17.78
C LEU A 589 -2.54 30.56 -16.46
N VAL A 590 -1.26 30.62 -16.13
CA VAL A 590 -0.77 31.25 -14.91
C VAL A 590 -1.09 32.75 -14.91
N SER A 591 -0.95 33.42 -16.06
CA SER A 591 -1.24 34.86 -16.18
C SER A 591 -2.74 35.16 -16.25
N SER A 592 -3.53 34.37 -16.98
CA SER A 592 -4.98 34.58 -17.12
C SER A 592 -5.77 34.30 -15.83
N GLN A 593 -5.28 33.40 -15.02
CA GLN A 593 -5.88 33.10 -13.70
C GLN A 593 -5.42 34.07 -12.60
N GLY A 594 -4.59 35.09 -12.94
CA GLY A 594 -4.09 36.05 -11.96
C GLY A 594 -3.25 35.42 -10.86
N MET A 595 -2.59 34.29 -11.17
CA MET A 595 -1.73 33.63 -10.18
C MET A 595 -0.45 34.42 -9.97
N TYR A 596 -0.24 34.89 -8.77
CA TYR A 596 0.99 35.56 -8.38
C TYR A 596 2.09 34.51 -8.23
N ARG A 597 3.20 34.78 -8.91
CA ARG A 597 4.41 33.98 -8.78
C ARG A 597 5.16 34.42 -7.52
N HIS A 598 5.07 33.69 -6.46
CA HIS A 598 5.82 33.94 -5.22
C HIS A 598 7.27 33.48 -5.42
N ARG A 599 8.11 34.40 -5.92
CA ARG A 599 9.53 34.14 -6.23
C ARG A 599 10.36 33.69 -5.01
N ASN A 600 9.92 34.01 -3.79
CA ASN A 600 10.66 33.76 -2.56
C ASN A 600 9.95 32.77 -1.65
N PHE A 601 8.87 32.13 -2.12
CA PHE A 601 8.07 31.28 -1.26
C PHE A 601 8.48 29.82 -1.41
N ILE A 602 9.28 29.33 -0.47
CA ILE A 602 9.72 27.94 -0.38
C ILE A 602 9.10 27.36 0.88
N LEU A 603 8.16 26.45 0.69
CA LEU A 603 7.54 25.63 1.74
C LEU A 603 8.50 24.52 2.21
N GLY A 604 9.62 24.86 2.78
CA GLY A 604 10.69 23.90 3.03
C GLY A 604 11.66 23.83 1.85
N ALA A 605 12.68 23.01 1.93
CA ALA A 605 13.87 23.10 1.11
C ALA A 605 13.68 22.95 -0.40
N GLU A 606 12.54 22.66 -0.96
CA GLU A 606 12.39 22.44 -2.42
C GLU A 606 10.93 22.46 -2.92
N MET A 607 9.97 22.93 -2.11
CA MET A 607 8.58 23.04 -2.53
C MET A 607 8.27 24.44 -3.07
N ILE A 608 7.46 24.53 -4.12
CA ILE A 608 7.07 25.77 -4.75
C ILE A 608 5.57 25.86 -4.81
N TYR A 609 5.05 26.99 -4.37
CA TYR A 609 3.63 27.26 -4.37
C TYR A 609 3.30 28.47 -5.26
N TYR A 610 2.42 28.26 -6.21
CA TYR A 610 1.86 29.31 -7.06
C TYR A 610 0.43 29.57 -6.60
N SER A 611 0.14 30.76 -6.07
CA SER A 611 -1.16 31.12 -5.52
C SER A 611 -1.81 32.27 -6.27
N ARG A 612 -3.13 32.31 -6.25
CA ARG A 612 -3.91 33.48 -6.73
C ARG A 612 -3.86 34.65 -5.76
N GLU A 613 -3.63 34.39 -4.48
CA GLU A 613 -3.53 35.43 -3.45
C GLU A 613 -2.09 35.83 -3.20
N ASP A 614 -1.88 37.12 -2.90
CA ASP A 614 -0.56 37.59 -2.46
C ASP A 614 -0.32 37.12 -1.02
N VAL A 615 0.47 36.06 -0.89
CA VAL A 615 0.87 35.50 0.41
C VAL A 615 2.18 36.09 0.94
N SER A 616 2.61 37.24 0.42
CA SER A 616 3.82 37.93 0.88
C SER A 616 3.80 38.33 2.36
N GLU A 617 2.61 38.50 2.93
CA GLU A 617 2.42 38.80 4.35
C GLU A 617 2.81 37.65 5.27
N PHE A 618 2.76 36.39 4.82
CA PHE A 618 3.14 35.22 5.61
C PHE A 618 4.66 34.94 5.60
N ASN A 619 5.44 35.75 4.89
CA ASN A 619 6.91 35.66 4.85
C ASN A 619 7.61 36.56 5.88
N LYS A 620 6.86 37.28 6.68
CA LYS A 620 7.36 38.06 7.81
C LYS A 620 7.31 37.23 9.08
#